data_8ab3a66e1d240baf692748dc6c0f147f
#
_entry.id   8ab3a66e1d240baf692748dc6c0f147f
#
_cell.length_a   1.000
_cell.length_b   1.000
_cell.length_c   1.000
_cell.angle_alpha   90.00
_cell.angle_beta   90.00
_cell.angle_gamma   90.00
#
_symmetry.space_group_name_H-M   'P 1'
#
loop_
_entity.id
_entity.type
_entity.pdbx_description
1 polymer ?
#
loop_
_entity_poly.entity_id
_entity_poly.type
_entity_poly.pdbx_seq_one_letter_code
_entity_poly.pdbx_strand_id
1 'polypeptide(L)'
;MNAKELLDKALKKLRKKHVYGAIKPLDKLFREHPSLAGHDEFEAIKTNFGLMLEYMEKNFEDPHREALYITLLQRLYVVTANLMVSWRCKHTPIYIDAFHKSDHLNTSYDFLRTVLESFVSDVALLSLEQEAVRKQKQEELYSRHLIFIERLFATIIVSLQWSEDDRNFYETLLLSPTVDVIDQQILVAGIMMSGINQFDINKFKLLTTVYQKAMEES
;
A
#
# COMPACT_ATOMS: atom_id res chain seq x y z
N MET A 1 27.18 -7.71 2.21
CA MET A 1 25.94 -7.48 2.96
C MET A 1 24.83 -7.64 1.96
N ASN A 2 23.82 -8.47 2.21
CA ASN A 2 22.75 -8.73 1.23
C ASN A 2 21.76 -7.55 1.18
N ALA A 3 20.92 -7.50 0.13
CA ALA A 3 19.95 -6.42 -0.08
C ALA A 3 19.01 -6.22 1.12
N LYS A 4 18.55 -7.31 1.74
CA LYS A 4 17.69 -7.24 2.93
C LYS A 4 18.37 -6.52 4.10
N GLU A 5 19.62 -6.87 4.39
CA GLU A 5 20.39 -6.25 5.48
C GLU A 5 20.59 -4.75 5.25
N LEU A 6 20.77 -4.32 3.98
CA LEU A 6 20.89 -2.91 3.62
C LEU A 6 19.56 -2.17 3.86
N LEU A 7 18.44 -2.75 3.43
CA LEU A 7 17.10 -2.20 3.64
C LEU A 7 16.75 -2.13 5.14
N ASP A 8 17.01 -3.18 5.91
CA ASP A 8 16.76 -3.21 7.36
C ASP A 8 17.59 -2.14 8.09
N LYS A 9 18.85 -1.95 7.68
CA LYS A 9 19.70 -0.86 8.22
C LYS A 9 19.15 0.52 7.90
N ALA A 10 18.70 0.74 6.66
CA ALA A 10 18.10 2.00 6.24
C ALA A 10 16.84 2.29 7.08
N LEU A 11 15.90 1.34 7.17
CA LEU A 11 14.68 1.49 7.97
C LEU A 11 14.98 1.75 9.46
N LYS A 12 15.98 1.07 10.04
CA LYS A 12 16.40 1.32 11.42
C LYS A 12 16.92 2.76 11.63
N LYS A 13 17.61 3.34 10.62
CA LYS A 13 18.08 4.73 10.68
C LYS A 13 16.94 5.72 10.49
N LEU A 14 16.00 5.44 9.58
CA LEU A 14 14.81 6.27 9.34
C LEU A 14 13.91 6.35 10.57
N ARG A 15 13.69 5.23 11.28
CA ARG A 15 12.97 5.22 12.57
C ARG A 15 13.59 6.13 13.63
N LYS A 16 14.90 6.38 13.53
CA LYS A 16 15.65 7.33 14.39
C LYS A 16 15.73 8.74 13.78
N LYS A 17 14.97 9.00 12.72
CA LYS A 17 14.98 10.28 11.98
C LYS A 17 16.39 10.66 11.46
N HIS A 18 17.23 9.69 11.11
CA HIS A 18 18.61 9.91 10.73
C HIS A 18 18.81 9.71 9.22
N VAL A 19 18.53 10.75 8.41
CA VAL A 19 18.55 10.72 6.93
C VAL A 19 19.91 10.29 6.39
N TYR A 20 21.01 10.93 6.80
CA TYR A 20 22.36 10.59 6.33
C TYR A 20 22.72 9.11 6.59
N GLY A 21 22.36 8.61 7.77
CA GLY A 21 22.61 7.20 8.11
C GLY A 21 21.79 6.21 7.28
N ALA A 22 20.65 6.63 6.74
CA ALA A 22 19.82 5.83 5.86
C ALA A 22 20.28 5.91 4.39
N ILE A 23 20.80 7.05 3.95
CA ILE A 23 21.36 7.22 2.60
C ILE A 23 22.51 6.23 2.36
N LYS A 24 23.44 6.05 3.30
CA LYS A 24 24.61 5.18 3.12
C LYS A 24 24.29 3.73 2.68
N PRO A 25 23.43 2.96 3.38
CA PRO A 25 23.09 1.62 2.95
C PRO A 25 22.29 1.60 1.64
N LEU A 26 21.45 2.60 1.37
CA LEU A 26 20.69 2.70 0.12
C LEU A 26 21.58 3.04 -1.06
N ASP A 27 22.54 3.95 -0.92
CA ASP A 27 23.52 4.28 -1.94
C ASP A 27 24.32 3.03 -2.35
N LYS A 28 24.72 2.21 -1.37
CA LYS A 28 25.34 0.92 -1.65
C LYS A 28 24.41 -0.02 -2.42
N LEU A 29 23.15 -0.12 -2.00
CA LEU A 29 22.15 -0.98 -2.64
C LEU A 29 21.93 -0.58 -4.10
N PHE A 30 21.74 0.70 -4.39
CA PHE A 30 21.51 1.20 -5.75
C PHE A 30 22.75 1.10 -6.64
N ARG A 31 23.97 1.22 -6.09
CA ARG A 31 25.20 0.95 -6.85
C ARG A 31 25.34 -0.52 -7.25
N GLU A 32 24.96 -1.45 -6.37
CA GLU A 32 24.98 -2.88 -6.66
C GLU A 32 23.81 -3.29 -7.60
N HIS A 33 22.70 -2.54 -7.58
CA HIS A 33 21.47 -2.83 -8.32
C HIS A 33 20.85 -1.55 -8.92
N PRO A 34 21.46 -0.94 -9.95
CA PRO A 34 21.02 0.36 -10.50
C PRO A 34 19.63 0.32 -11.19
N SER A 35 19.14 -0.86 -11.54
CA SER A 35 17.80 -1.04 -12.16
C SER A 35 16.65 -1.12 -11.15
N LEU A 36 16.92 -1.00 -9.85
CA LEU A 36 15.84 -1.00 -8.86
C LEU A 36 14.95 0.24 -9.02
N ALA A 37 13.63 0.02 -8.88
CA ALA A 37 12.66 1.11 -8.88
C ALA A 37 12.96 2.14 -7.77
N GLY A 38 12.74 3.41 -8.05
CA GLY A 38 12.98 4.50 -7.09
C GLY A 38 14.42 5.02 -7.05
N HIS A 39 15.31 4.60 -7.98
CA HIS A 39 16.68 5.11 -8.07
C HIS A 39 16.73 6.62 -8.32
N ASP A 40 15.94 7.12 -9.29
CA ASP A 40 15.90 8.55 -9.62
C ASP A 40 15.40 9.38 -8.43
N GLU A 41 14.38 8.90 -7.75
CA GLU A 41 13.87 9.53 -6.53
C GLU A 41 14.90 9.54 -5.42
N PHE A 42 15.63 8.44 -5.24
CA PHE A 42 16.73 8.35 -4.28
C PHE A 42 17.85 9.35 -4.59
N GLU A 43 18.28 9.48 -5.85
CA GLU A 43 19.32 10.43 -6.26
C GLU A 43 18.84 11.88 -6.07
N ALA A 44 17.57 12.19 -6.35
CA ALA A 44 16.99 13.50 -6.08
C ALA A 44 17.01 13.82 -4.58
N ILE A 45 16.64 12.87 -3.72
CA ILE A 45 16.70 13.03 -2.26
C ILE A 45 18.13 13.26 -1.79
N LYS A 46 19.10 12.48 -2.29
CA LYS A 46 20.51 12.59 -1.95
C LYS A 46 21.10 13.95 -2.34
N THR A 47 20.75 14.44 -3.52
CA THR A 47 21.15 15.76 -4.01
C THR A 47 20.59 16.88 -3.13
N ASN A 48 19.28 16.86 -2.85
CA ASN A 48 18.64 17.87 -2.01
C ASN A 48 19.18 17.86 -0.57
N PHE A 49 19.48 16.68 -0.03
CA PHE A 49 20.11 16.56 1.28
C PHE A 49 21.53 17.13 1.27
N GLY A 50 22.31 16.90 0.21
CA GLY A 50 23.65 17.46 0.03
C GLY A 50 23.62 18.98 -0.03
N LEU A 51 22.72 19.59 -0.80
CA LEU A 51 22.52 21.05 -0.86
C LEU A 51 22.14 21.64 0.52
N MET A 52 21.25 20.97 1.24
CA MET A 52 20.89 21.39 2.60
C MET A 52 22.11 21.44 3.52
N LEU A 53 22.99 20.43 3.47
CA LEU A 53 24.24 20.40 4.27
C LEU A 53 25.20 21.51 3.85
N GLU A 54 25.37 21.76 2.55
CA GLU A 54 26.22 22.83 2.02
C GLU A 54 25.76 24.20 2.52
N TYR A 55 24.45 24.49 2.53
CA TYR A 55 23.92 25.76 3.08
C TYR A 55 24.14 25.86 4.60
N MET A 56 24.07 24.74 5.32
CA MET A 56 24.40 24.72 6.76
C MET A 56 25.89 25.04 7.02
N GLU A 57 26.80 24.47 6.22
CA GLU A 57 28.22 24.75 6.34
C GLU A 57 28.58 26.22 6.06
N LYS A 58 27.80 26.86 5.16
CA LYS A 58 27.93 28.29 4.86
C LYS A 58 27.24 29.22 5.88
N ASN A 59 26.71 28.66 6.99
CA ASN A 59 25.94 29.38 8.00
C ASN A 59 24.70 30.12 7.45
N PHE A 60 24.12 29.60 6.37
CA PHE A 60 22.88 30.14 5.84
C PHE A 60 21.70 29.69 6.71
N GLU A 61 20.98 30.68 7.28
CA GLU A 61 19.76 30.43 8.05
C GLU A 61 18.56 30.27 7.10
N ASP A 62 18.13 29.03 6.91
CA ASP A 62 16.90 28.70 6.16
C ASP A 62 15.77 28.40 7.15
N PRO A 63 14.72 29.25 7.20
CA PRO A 63 13.58 29.04 8.09
C PRO A 63 12.78 27.78 7.74
N HIS A 64 12.92 27.24 6.52
CA HIS A 64 12.22 26.04 6.05
C HIS A 64 13.05 24.75 6.18
N ARG A 65 14.27 24.82 6.71
CA ARG A 65 15.20 23.69 6.80
C ARG A 65 14.60 22.47 7.52
N GLU A 66 13.89 22.69 8.62
CA GLU A 66 13.29 21.60 9.37
C GLU A 66 12.16 20.91 8.57
N ALA A 67 11.32 21.67 7.90
CA ALA A 67 10.27 21.16 7.03
C ALA A 67 10.87 20.38 5.84
N LEU A 68 11.94 20.90 5.23
CA LEU A 68 12.66 20.20 4.17
C LEU A 68 13.25 18.89 4.67
N TYR A 69 13.89 18.89 5.85
CA TYR A 69 14.44 17.67 6.45
C TYR A 69 13.38 16.59 6.67
N ILE A 70 12.20 16.97 7.20
CA ILE A 70 11.06 16.07 7.41
C ILE A 70 10.57 15.53 6.07
N THR A 71 10.45 16.37 5.05
CA THR A 71 10.05 15.95 3.70
C THR A 71 11.02 14.94 3.10
N LEU A 72 12.33 15.20 3.20
CA LEU A 72 13.35 14.27 2.72
C LEU A 72 13.32 12.94 3.49
N LEU A 73 13.09 12.98 4.81
CA LEU A 73 12.94 11.80 5.65
C LEU A 73 11.73 10.95 5.20
N GLN A 74 10.59 11.58 4.95
CA GLN A 74 9.36 10.91 4.48
C GLN A 74 9.56 10.28 3.11
N ARG A 75 10.09 11.02 2.14
CA ARG A 75 10.37 10.53 0.78
C ARG A 75 11.34 9.35 0.81
N LEU A 76 12.42 9.45 1.59
CA LEU A 76 13.39 8.36 1.74
C LEU A 76 12.79 7.12 2.41
N TYR A 77 11.85 7.32 3.34
CA TYR A 77 11.09 6.24 3.94
C TYR A 77 10.23 5.53 2.89
N VAL A 78 9.49 6.27 2.06
CA VAL A 78 8.64 5.71 1.00
C VAL A 78 9.46 4.85 0.03
N VAL A 79 10.59 5.36 -0.46
CA VAL A 79 11.50 4.60 -1.34
C VAL A 79 11.96 3.31 -0.66
N THR A 80 12.40 3.40 0.60
CA THR A 80 12.92 2.24 1.35
C THR A 80 11.83 1.20 1.62
N ALA A 81 10.63 1.65 1.97
CA ALA A 81 9.46 0.82 2.23
C ALA A 81 9.03 0.06 0.97
N ASN A 82 8.95 0.75 -0.16
CA ASN A 82 8.59 0.15 -1.45
C ASN A 82 9.63 -0.89 -1.91
N LEU A 83 10.92 -0.62 -1.74
CA LEU A 83 11.98 -1.58 -1.99
C LEU A 83 11.87 -2.82 -1.10
N MET A 84 11.50 -2.64 0.17
CA MET A 84 11.30 -3.77 1.09
C MET A 84 10.12 -4.65 0.68
N VAL A 85 8.99 -4.06 0.26
CA VAL A 85 7.84 -4.83 -0.27
C VAL A 85 8.27 -5.59 -1.53
N SER A 86 8.92 -4.92 -2.48
CA SER A 86 9.42 -5.55 -3.72
C SER A 86 10.41 -6.69 -3.44
N TRP A 87 11.25 -6.54 -2.41
CA TRP A 87 12.15 -7.61 -1.97
C TRP A 87 11.37 -8.80 -1.40
N ARG A 88 10.36 -8.55 -0.55
CA ARG A 88 9.50 -9.59 0.04
C ARG A 88 8.74 -10.38 -1.02
N CYS A 89 8.21 -9.71 -2.05
CA CYS A 89 7.52 -10.35 -3.18
C CYS A 89 8.41 -11.34 -3.96
N LYS A 90 9.73 -11.26 -3.80
CA LYS A 90 10.70 -12.18 -4.45
C LYS A 90 11.27 -13.24 -3.52
N HIS A 91 11.18 -13.06 -2.19
CA HIS A 91 11.95 -13.87 -1.25
C HIS A 91 11.14 -14.41 -0.06
N THR A 92 9.89 -13.97 0.13
CA THR A 92 9.07 -14.38 1.28
C THR A 92 7.85 -15.14 0.77
N PRO A 93 7.66 -16.44 1.12
CA PRO A 93 6.64 -17.30 0.50
C PRO A 93 5.24 -16.68 0.46
N ILE A 94 4.75 -16.11 1.56
CA ILE A 94 3.42 -15.48 1.63
C ILE A 94 3.29 -14.27 0.69
N TYR A 95 4.36 -13.51 0.49
CA TYR A 95 4.38 -12.36 -0.43
C TYR A 95 4.51 -12.80 -1.88
N ILE A 96 5.24 -13.89 -2.15
CA ILE A 96 5.35 -14.50 -3.49
C ILE A 96 3.98 -14.99 -3.94
N ASP A 97 3.26 -15.74 -3.09
CA ASP A 97 1.91 -16.22 -3.37
C ASP A 97 0.93 -15.05 -3.61
N ALA A 98 0.93 -14.06 -2.72
CA ALA A 98 0.09 -12.88 -2.87
C ALA A 98 0.43 -12.08 -4.14
N PHE A 99 1.70 -11.96 -4.51
CA PHE A 99 2.12 -11.29 -5.73
C PHE A 99 1.59 -12.01 -6.98
N HIS A 100 1.71 -13.34 -7.03
CA HIS A 100 1.15 -14.12 -8.14
C HIS A 100 -0.37 -14.01 -8.25
N LYS A 101 -1.08 -14.01 -7.13
CA LYS A 101 -2.54 -13.80 -7.13
C LYS A 101 -2.94 -12.40 -7.61
N SER A 102 -2.17 -11.38 -7.24
CA SER A 102 -2.45 -9.99 -7.62
C SER A 102 -2.21 -9.70 -9.10
N ASP A 103 -1.29 -10.39 -9.75
CA ASP A 103 -0.87 -10.15 -11.14
C ASP A 103 -2.01 -10.33 -12.17
N HIS A 104 -3.07 -11.05 -11.80
CA HIS A 104 -4.23 -11.31 -12.66
C HIS A 104 -5.44 -10.42 -12.37
N LEU A 105 -5.31 -9.40 -11.50
CA LEU A 105 -6.40 -8.51 -11.16
C LEU A 105 -6.28 -7.19 -11.94
N ASN A 106 -7.37 -6.78 -12.57
CA ASN A 106 -7.49 -5.39 -13.02
C ASN A 106 -7.69 -4.49 -11.80
N THR A 107 -6.71 -3.61 -11.56
CA THR A 107 -6.68 -2.72 -10.39
C THR A 107 -7.24 -1.33 -10.65
N SER A 108 -7.88 -1.07 -11.82
CA SER A 108 -8.52 0.21 -12.05
C SER A 108 -9.68 0.44 -11.06
N TYR A 109 -9.78 1.63 -10.51
CA TYR A 109 -10.77 1.98 -9.49
C TYR A 109 -12.21 1.72 -9.95
N ASP A 110 -12.52 2.04 -11.22
CA ASP A 110 -13.85 1.82 -11.79
C ASP A 110 -14.20 0.33 -11.87
N PHE A 111 -13.24 -0.51 -12.28
CA PHE A 111 -13.44 -1.95 -12.33
C PHE A 111 -13.68 -2.53 -10.93
N LEU A 112 -12.82 -2.19 -9.96
CA LEU A 112 -12.94 -2.69 -8.59
C LEU A 112 -14.27 -2.29 -7.97
N ARG A 113 -14.67 -1.03 -8.12
CA ARG A 113 -15.98 -0.53 -7.65
C ARG A 113 -17.12 -1.28 -8.28
N THR A 114 -17.13 -1.37 -9.61
CA THR A 114 -18.21 -2.04 -10.35
C THR A 114 -18.39 -3.49 -9.89
N VAL A 115 -17.30 -4.25 -9.72
CA VAL A 115 -17.40 -5.65 -9.29
C VAL A 115 -17.94 -5.78 -7.87
N LEU A 116 -17.49 -4.93 -6.94
CA LEU A 116 -17.94 -4.96 -5.55
C LEU A 116 -19.42 -4.55 -5.41
N GLU A 117 -19.84 -3.49 -6.09
CA GLU A 117 -21.22 -2.99 -6.02
C GLU A 117 -22.21 -3.88 -6.78
N SER A 118 -21.79 -4.46 -7.93
CA SER A 118 -22.66 -5.35 -8.69
C SER A 118 -22.94 -6.66 -7.98
N PHE A 119 -22.04 -7.16 -7.15
CA PHE A 119 -22.21 -8.41 -6.43
C PHE A 119 -23.48 -8.42 -5.57
N VAL A 120 -23.73 -7.36 -4.80
CA VAL A 120 -24.93 -7.22 -3.97
C VAL A 120 -26.20 -7.23 -4.82
N SER A 121 -26.19 -6.53 -5.95
CA SER A 121 -27.31 -6.51 -6.90
C SER A 121 -27.53 -7.87 -7.56
N ASP A 122 -26.46 -8.55 -7.96
CA ASP A 122 -26.52 -9.88 -8.56
C ASP A 122 -27.07 -10.92 -7.59
N VAL A 123 -26.68 -10.86 -6.31
CA VAL A 123 -27.24 -11.72 -5.26
C VAL A 123 -28.74 -11.47 -5.07
N ALA A 124 -29.17 -10.20 -5.06
CA ALA A 124 -30.57 -9.86 -4.95
C ALA A 124 -31.41 -10.41 -6.13
N LEU A 125 -30.87 -10.35 -7.35
CA LEU A 125 -31.53 -10.89 -8.55
C LEU A 125 -31.70 -12.41 -8.54
N LEU A 126 -30.87 -13.16 -7.81
CA LEU A 126 -31.02 -14.61 -7.66
C LEU A 126 -32.37 -15.00 -7.05
N SER A 127 -32.99 -14.13 -6.24
CA SER A 127 -34.30 -14.36 -5.65
C SER A 127 -35.43 -14.46 -6.68
N LEU A 128 -35.23 -13.89 -7.88
CA LEU A 128 -36.20 -13.91 -8.98
C LEU A 128 -36.07 -15.14 -9.87
N GLU A 129 -35.01 -15.95 -9.71
CA GLU A 129 -34.79 -17.15 -10.51
C GLU A 129 -35.57 -18.36 -10.01
N GLN A 130 -35.86 -19.28 -10.92
CA GLN A 130 -36.47 -20.59 -10.57
C GLN A 130 -35.48 -21.39 -9.71
N GLU A 131 -36.00 -22.13 -8.73
CA GLU A 131 -35.22 -22.84 -7.72
C GLU A 131 -34.12 -23.76 -8.31
N ALA A 132 -34.45 -24.49 -9.38
CA ALA A 132 -33.51 -25.42 -10.03
C ALA A 132 -32.30 -24.70 -10.64
N VAL A 133 -32.47 -23.48 -11.17
CA VAL A 133 -31.41 -22.69 -11.81
C VAL A 133 -30.71 -21.79 -10.78
N ARG A 134 -31.46 -21.31 -9.79
CA ARG A 134 -30.95 -20.41 -8.75
C ARG A 134 -29.75 -20.97 -8.02
N LYS A 135 -29.78 -22.24 -7.60
CA LYS A 135 -28.69 -22.87 -6.85
C LYS A 135 -27.40 -22.90 -7.66
N GLN A 136 -27.45 -23.30 -8.92
CA GLN A 136 -26.27 -23.31 -9.79
C GLN A 136 -25.71 -21.91 -10.01
N LYS A 137 -26.57 -20.94 -10.35
CA LYS A 137 -26.15 -19.53 -10.55
C LYS A 137 -25.56 -18.92 -9.28
N GLN A 138 -26.12 -19.28 -8.13
CA GLN A 138 -25.58 -18.85 -6.83
C GLN A 138 -24.18 -19.40 -6.61
N GLU A 139 -23.95 -20.70 -6.80
CA GLU A 139 -22.63 -21.31 -6.65
C GLU A 139 -21.58 -20.67 -7.60
N GLU A 140 -21.96 -20.42 -8.84
CA GLU A 140 -21.10 -19.77 -9.84
C GLU A 140 -20.79 -18.31 -9.44
N LEU A 141 -21.77 -17.54 -9.01
CA LEU A 141 -21.61 -16.15 -8.58
C LEU A 141 -20.66 -16.04 -7.38
N TYR A 142 -20.95 -16.81 -6.31
CA TYR A 142 -20.12 -16.78 -5.09
C TYR A 142 -18.70 -17.30 -5.34
N SER A 143 -18.52 -18.35 -6.15
CA SER A 143 -17.18 -18.85 -6.48
C SER A 143 -16.35 -17.82 -7.24
N ARG A 144 -16.95 -17.13 -8.22
CA ARG A 144 -16.27 -16.08 -8.98
C ARG A 144 -15.95 -14.89 -8.08
N HIS A 145 -16.88 -14.49 -7.22
CA HIS A 145 -16.67 -13.38 -6.29
C HIS A 145 -15.58 -13.69 -5.26
N LEU A 146 -15.55 -14.89 -4.71
CA LEU A 146 -14.52 -15.33 -3.78
C LEU A 146 -13.11 -15.23 -4.39
N ILE A 147 -12.94 -15.68 -5.64
CA ILE A 147 -11.66 -15.56 -6.37
C ILE A 147 -11.27 -14.09 -6.55
N PHE A 148 -12.25 -13.23 -6.85
CA PHE A 148 -12.01 -11.79 -6.99
C PHE A 148 -11.54 -11.17 -5.66
N ILE A 149 -12.25 -11.42 -4.55
CA ILE A 149 -11.91 -10.90 -3.22
C ILE A 149 -10.55 -11.43 -2.75
N GLU A 150 -10.23 -12.70 -3.00
CA GLU A 150 -8.91 -13.26 -2.68
C GLU A 150 -7.78 -12.53 -3.42
N ARG A 151 -7.97 -12.23 -4.71
CA ARG A 151 -7.01 -11.47 -5.50
C ARG A 151 -6.89 -10.03 -5.05
N LEU A 152 -8.00 -9.37 -4.73
CA LEU A 152 -8.01 -8.00 -4.24
C LEU A 152 -7.31 -7.89 -2.87
N PHE A 153 -7.60 -8.82 -1.95
CA PHE A 153 -6.89 -8.93 -0.68
C PHE A 153 -5.38 -9.11 -0.89
N ALA A 154 -4.97 -10.02 -1.78
CA ALA A 154 -3.57 -10.25 -2.13
C ALA A 154 -2.91 -8.98 -2.70
N THR A 155 -3.62 -8.25 -3.56
CA THR A 155 -3.16 -6.96 -4.12
C THR A 155 -2.89 -5.93 -3.02
N ILE A 156 -3.76 -5.84 -2.02
CA ILE A 156 -3.58 -4.95 -0.87
C ILE A 156 -2.34 -5.35 -0.04
N ILE A 157 -2.12 -6.65 0.18
CA ILE A 157 -0.96 -7.16 0.94
C ILE A 157 0.36 -6.80 0.27
N VAL A 158 0.46 -6.87 -1.07
CA VAL A 158 1.69 -6.57 -1.81
C VAL A 158 1.76 -5.12 -2.31
N SER A 159 0.75 -4.29 -2.03
CA SER A 159 0.71 -2.91 -2.48
C SER A 159 1.88 -2.11 -1.91
N LEU A 160 2.43 -1.22 -2.73
CA LEU A 160 3.40 -0.22 -2.31
C LEU A 160 2.74 0.82 -1.39
N GLN A 161 3.50 1.83 -0.99
CA GLN A 161 2.95 2.96 -0.23
C GLN A 161 1.82 3.63 -1.02
N TRP A 162 0.66 3.76 -0.42
CA TRP A 162 -0.53 4.30 -1.05
C TRP A 162 -0.42 5.81 -1.29
N SER A 163 -0.96 6.26 -2.41
CA SER A 163 -1.25 7.66 -2.69
C SER A 163 -2.46 8.16 -1.90
N GLU A 164 -2.73 9.44 -1.98
CA GLU A 164 -3.96 10.02 -1.44
C GLU A 164 -5.20 9.57 -2.24
N ASP A 165 -5.05 9.36 -3.53
CA ASP A 165 -6.12 8.84 -4.40
C ASP A 165 -6.49 7.41 -4.04
N ASP A 166 -5.51 6.54 -3.76
CA ASP A 166 -5.76 5.18 -3.26
C ASP A 166 -6.56 5.25 -1.95
N ARG A 167 -6.13 6.08 -1.01
CA ARG A 167 -6.83 6.26 0.27
C ARG A 167 -8.29 6.67 0.06
N ASN A 168 -8.52 7.70 -0.77
CA ASN A 168 -9.86 8.23 -1.03
C ASN A 168 -10.76 7.18 -1.72
N PHE A 169 -10.19 6.41 -2.66
CA PHE A 169 -10.90 5.33 -3.33
C PHE A 169 -11.36 4.27 -2.33
N TYR A 170 -10.45 3.73 -1.52
CA TYR A 170 -10.80 2.71 -0.53
C TYR A 170 -11.69 3.24 0.59
N GLU A 171 -11.59 4.53 0.96
CA GLU A 171 -12.53 5.16 1.90
C GLU A 171 -13.94 5.14 1.34
N THR A 172 -14.11 5.49 0.08
CA THR A 172 -15.42 5.44 -0.60
C THR A 172 -16.00 4.04 -0.61
N LEU A 173 -15.19 3.00 -0.89
CA LEU A 173 -15.65 1.61 -0.90
C LEU A 173 -16.05 1.10 0.49
N LEU A 174 -15.21 1.36 1.49
CA LEU A 174 -15.43 0.87 2.86
C LEU A 174 -16.60 1.54 3.59
N LEU A 175 -17.06 2.69 3.09
CA LEU A 175 -18.19 3.42 3.63
C LEU A 175 -19.42 3.34 2.70
N SER A 176 -19.34 2.59 1.60
CA SER A 176 -20.45 2.44 0.66
C SER A 176 -21.48 1.44 1.18
N PRO A 177 -22.76 1.81 1.26
CA PRO A 177 -23.83 0.88 1.62
C PRO A 177 -24.12 -0.16 0.51
N THR A 178 -23.55 0.03 -0.69
CA THR A 178 -23.73 -0.86 -1.84
C THR A 178 -22.66 -1.95 -1.93
N VAL A 179 -21.64 -1.92 -1.06
CA VAL A 179 -20.61 -2.96 -0.95
C VAL A 179 -20.99 -3.91 0.20
N ASP A 180 -20.85 -5.21 -0.04
CA ASP A 180 -21.14 -6.23 0.96
C ASP A 180 -20.29 -6.05 2.23
N VAL A 181 -20.89 -6.19 3.40
CA VAL A 181 -20.24 -5.97 4.70
C VAL A 181 -19.07 -6.94 4.92
N ILE A 182 -19.18 -8.18 4.43
CA ILE A 182 -18.10 -9.17 4.55
C ILE A 182 -16.92 -8.74 3.70
N ASP A 183 -17.17 -8.23 2.49
CA ASP A 183 -16.12 -7.69 1.63
C ASP A 183 -15.42 -6.50 2.29
N GLN A 184 -16.18 -5.56 2.85
CA GLN A 184 -15.61 -4.43 3.61
C GLN A 184 -14.71 -4.92 4.75
N GLN A 185 -15.13 -5.92 5.52
CA GLN A 185 -14.35 -6.50 6.62
C GLN A 185 -13.05 -7.16 6.12
N ILE A 186 -13.11 -7.89 5.01
CA ILE A 186 -11.94 -8.53 4.38
C ILE A 186 -10.96 -7.45 3.90
N LEU A 187 -11.44 -6.38 3.27
CA LEU A 187 -10.61 -5.27 2.83
C LEU A 187 -9.94 -4.55 4.01
N VAL A 188 -10.68 -4.25 5.07
CA VAL A 188 -10.12 -3.67 6.31
C VAL A 188 -9.02 -4.57 6.88
N ALA A 189 -9.26 -5.89 6.95
CA ALA A 189 -8.26 -6.84 7.43
C ALA A 189 -6.99 -6.83 6.56
N GLY A 190 -7.12 -6.80 5.24
CA GLY A 190 -6.00 -6.70 4.31
C GLY A 190 -5.19 -5.42 4.49
N ILE A 191 -5.87 -4.28 4.62
CA ILE A 191 -5.25 -2.97 4.85
C ILE A 191 -4.51 -2.94 6.19
N MET A 192 -5.11 -3.47 7.26
CA MET A 192 -4.48 -3.60 8.57
C MET A 192 -3.22 -4.47 8.50
N MET A 193 -3.31 -5.66 7.91
CA MET A 193 -2.17 -6.58 7.79
C MET A 193 -1.04 -5.96 6.97
N SER A 194 -1.35 -5.29 5.86
CA SER A 194 -0.37 -4.55 5.06
C SER A 194 0.30 -3.46 5.89
N GLY A 195 -0.47 -2.65 6.64
CA GLY A 195 0.02 -1.56 7.48
C GLY A 195 0.88 -2.01 8.66
N ILE A 196 0.58 -3.17 9.28
CA ILE A 196 1.39 -3.77 10.35
C ILE A 196 2.75 -4.24 9.79
N ASN A 197 2.75 -4.84 8.61
CA ASN A 197 3.97 -5.35 7.98
C ASN A 197 4.90 -4.23 7.48
N GLN A 198 4.32 -3.15 6.97
CA GLN A 198 5.04 -1.98 6.49
C GLN A 198 4.17 -0.75 6.72
N PHE A 199 4.58 0.12 7.67
CA PHE A 199 3.81 1.32 8.00
C PHE A 199 3.55 2.17 6.74
N ASP A 200 2.29 2.56 6.57
CA ASP A 200 1.80 3.40 5.49
C ASP A 200 0.83 4.44 6.07
N ILE A 201 1.17 5.71 5.91
CA ILE A 201 0.40 6.81 6.52
C ILE A 201 -1.02 6.91 5.94
N ASN A 202 -1.20 6.63 4.64
CA ASN A 202 -2.51 6.73 4.00
C ASN A 202 -3.42 5.55 4.40
N LYS A 203 -2.87 4.34 4.51
CA LYS A 203 -3.59 3.19 5.08
C LYS A 203 -3.99 3.44 6.54
N PHE A 204 -3.08 3.99 7.33
CA PHE A 204 -3.36 4.33 8.73
C PHE A 204 -4.45 5.39 8.87
N LYS A 205 -4.38 6.48 8.09
CA LYS A 205 -5.42 7.53 8.06
C LYS A 205 -6.77 6.94 7.66
N LEU A 206 -6.82 6.09 6.62
CA LEU A 206 -8.04 5.43 6.19
C LEU A 206 -8.67 4.63 7.32
N LEU A 207 -7.91 3.74 7.97
CA LEU A 207 -8.41 2.92 9.07
C LEU A 207 -8.94 3.78 10.23
N THR A 208 -8.28 4.90 10.53
CA THR A 208 -8.74 5.84 11.56
C THR A 208 -10.07 6.48 11.16
N THR A 209 -10.22 6.93 9.91
CA THR A 209 -11.47 7.53 9.40
C THR A 209 -12.61 6.53 9.45
N VAL A 210 -12.39 5.30 8.95
CA VAL A 210 -13.42 4.24 8.95
C VAL A 210 -13.84 3.90 10.38
N TYR A 211 -12.90 3.79 11.32
CA TYR A 211 -13.21 3.54 12.72
C TYR A 211 -14.05 4.67 13.34
N GLN A 212 -13.69 5.93 13.10
CA GLN A 212 -14.43 7.08 13.62
C GLN A 212 -15.87 7.09 13.11
N LYS A 213 -16.07 6.89 11.81
CA LYS A 213 -17.42 6.84 11.22
C LYS A 213 -18.26 5.67 11.73
N ALA A 214 -17.66 4.49 11.91
CA ALA A 214 -18.36 3.34 12.49
C ALA A 214 -18.81 3.58 13.96
N MET A 215 -18.06 4.41 14.71
CA MET A 215 -18.43 4.79 16.07
C MET A 215 -19.53 5.86 16.13
N GLU A 216 -19.64 6.70 15.10
CA GLU A 216 -20.69 7.74 15.01
C GLU A 216 -22.06 7.15 14.61
N GLU A 217 -22.07 5.99 13.92
CA GLU A 217 -23.28 5.32 13.44
C GLU A 217 -23.83 4.26 14.41
N SER A 218 -23.09 3.94 15.50
CA SER A 218 -23.45 2.94 16.50
C SER A 218 -24.08 3.58 17.76
#